data_75d6ec2e17766a7250960ec6f369cb6e
#
_entry.id   75d6ec2e17766a7250960ec6f369cb6e
#
_cell.length_a   1.000
_cell.length_b   1.000
_cell.length_c   1.000
_cell.angle_alpha   90.00
_cell.angle_beta   90.00
_cell.angle_gamma   90.00
#
_symmetry.space_group_name_H-M   'P 1'
#
loop_
_entity.id
_entity.type
_entity.pdbx_description
1 polymer ?
#
loop_
_entity_poly.entity_id
_entity_poly.type
_entity_poly.pdbx_seq_one_letter_code
_entity_poly.pdbx_strand_id
1 'polypeptide(L)'
;MNQPTSSKNKILTWQALGLMTFSSVWGFGNIVNGYANQGLKAVVSWIIMFTIYFIPYTLMVGEMGSTFKDSQGGVSSWIRSTSSAKLAYFAGWTYWICHMPYLAQKPQSMLVALGWAIFRNGSLTKMMSPLVLQSIALILFFFFLWYASRGIRSLKHIGALAGSTKVIMSFLYILLALAAPYITEAKTFTYRLDMETLMPTFDFDYMTTLAILVFAVGGCERLSPYVNNLKDPSREYPRSMIFMTIMVCVTAILGTFAMGLMFDPQNVPKVPHDEWFLLLLCKTWRILRRRSN
;
A
#
# COMPACT_ATOMS: atom_id res chain seq x y z
N MET A 1 5.84 30.92 29.81
CA MET A 1 4.38 31.02 29.66
C MET A 1 3.88 29.66 29.17
N ASN A 2 3.41 28.83 30.11
CA ASN A 2 2.77 27.54 29.83
C ASN A 2 1.34 27.82 29.37
N GLN A 3 1.09 27.75 28.07
CA GLN A 3 -0.28 27.63 27.61
C GLN A 3 -0.81 26.24 28.01
N PRO A 4 -1.98 26.14 28.66
CA PRO A 4 -2.59 24.85 28.97
C PRO A 4 -2.90 24.17 27.64
N THR A 5 -2.28 23.01 27.41
CA THR A 5 -2.62 22.11 26.30
C THR A 5 -4.10 21.81 26.40
N SER A 6 -4.90 22.49 25.58
CA SER A 6 -6.31 22.22 25.35
C SER A 6 -6.45 20.71 25.22
N SER A 7 -7.29 20.13 26.06
CA SER A 7 -7.76 18.73 25.96
C SER A 7 -8.52 18.56 24.64
N LYS A 8 -7.79 18.62 23.51
CA LYS A 8 -8.32 18.24 22.19
C LYS A 8 -8.72 16.78 22.30
N ASN A 9 -10.00 16.51 22.12
CA ASN A 9 -10.54 15.16 22.03
C ASN A 9 -9.62 14.31 21.15
N LYS A 10 -8.82 13.47 21.80
CA LYS A 10 -7.88 12.56 21.12
C LYS A 10 -8.69 11.52 20.35
N ILE A 11 -8.77 11.71 19.05
CA ILE A 11 -9.75 11.07 18.16
C ILE A 11 -9.22 9.77 17.57
N LEU A 12 -7.88 9.64 17.45
CA LEU A 12 -7.24 8.48 16.84
C LEU A 12 -6.98 7.38 17.87
N THR A 13 -7.20 6.15 17.45
CA THR A 13 -6.71 4.93 18.11
C THR A 13 -5.52 4.38 17.34
N TRP A 14 -4.67 3.61 18.01
CA TRP A 14 -3.50 3.00 17.34
C TRP A 14 -3.90 2.07 16.19
N GLN A 15 -5.04 1.35 16.29
CA GLN A 15 -5.55 0.52 15.20
C GLN A 15 -5.96 1.35 13.98
N ALA A 16 -6.71 2.44 14.21
CA ALA A 16 -7.12 3.32 13.13
C ALA A 16 -5.90 3.94 12.43
N LEU A 17 -4.90 4.40 13.20
CA LEU A 17 -3.66 4.92 12.62
C LEU A 17 -2.89 3.85 11.87
N GLY A 18 -2.78 2.63 12.40
CA GLY A 18 -2.14 1.51 11.72
C GLY A 18 -2.82 1.15 10.40
N LEU A 19 -4.17 1.11 10.35
CA LEU A 19 -4.92 0.89 9.12
C LEU A 19 -4.76 2.05 8.10
N MET A 20 -4.74 3.28 8.56
CA MET A 20 -4.47 4.45 7.72
C MET A 20 -3.07 4.37 7.12
N THR A 21 -2.06 4.02 7.93
CA THR A 21 -0.67 3.85 7.47
C THR A 21 -0.56 2.68 6.50
N PHE A 22 -1.19 1.55 6.81
CA PHE A 22 -1.26 0.40 5.91
C PHE A 22 -1.86 0.80 4.55
N SER A 23 -2.97 1.53 4.55
CA SER A 23 -3.60 1.96 3.31
C SER A 23 -2.72 2.93 2.49
N SER A 24 -1.87 3.71 3.16
CA SER A 24 -0.95 4.66 2.53
C SER A 24 0.29 3.99 1.95
N VAL A 25 0.83 2.98 2.64
CA VAL A 25 2.06 2.26 2.28
C VAL A 25 1.76 1.14 1.29
N TRP A 26 0.74 0.33 1.58
CA TRP A 26 0.52 -0.92 0.88
C TRP A 26 -0.55 -0.83 -0.21
N GLY A 27 -0.24 -1.43 -1.36
CA GLY A 27 -1.18 -1.63 -2.46
C GLY A 27 -1.01 -3.02 -3.06
N PHE A 28 -2.12 -3.61 -3.52
CA PHE A 28 -2.11 -4.92 -4.16
C PHE A 28 -1.20 -4.98 -5.40
N GLY A 29 -1.06 -3.86 -6.13
CA GLY A 29 -0.14 -3.73 -7.26
C GLY A 29 1.32 -4.06 -6.91
N ASN A 30 1.72 -3.92 -5.64
CA ASN A 30 3.08 -4.27 -5.20
C ASN A 30 3.32 -5.79 -5.27
N ILE A 31 2.32 -6.60 -4.94
CA ILE A 31 2.37 -8.07 -5.08
C ILE A 31 2.53 -8.44 -6.53
N VAL A 32 1.70 -7.86 -7.39
CA VAL A 32 1.70 -8.12 -8.83
C VAL A 32 3.02 -7.74 -9.47
N ASN A 33 3.55 -6.54 -9.13
CA ASN A 33 4.85 -6.09 -9.63
C ASN A 33 5.99 -7.00 -9.19
N GLY A 34 6.04 -7.37 -7.91
CA GLY A 34 7.04 -8.28 -7.40
C GLY A 34 6.99 -9.62 -8.12
N TYR A 35 5.79 -10.20 -8.25
CA TYR A 35 5.61 -11.48 -8.91
C TYR A 35 5.88 -11.43 -10.43
N ALA A 36 5.43 -10.39 -11.13
CA ALA A 36 5.65 -10.24 -12.57
C ALA A 36 7.13 -10.12 -12.94
N ASN A 37 7.94 -9.49 -12.08
CA ASN A 37 9.37 -9.29 -12.32
C ASN A 37 10.23 -10.47 -11.86
N GLN A 38 9.85 -11.17 -10.79
CA GLN A 38 10.71 -12.18 -10.16
C GLN A 38 10.05 -13.56 -10.02
N GLY A 39 8.78 -13.71 -10.38
CA GLY A 39 8.02 -14.94 -10.13
C GLY A 39 7.99 -15.27 -8.63
N LEU A 40 8.12 -16.57 -8.29
CA LEU A 40 8.15 -17.02 -6.90
C LEU A 40 9.39 -16.57 -6.11
N LYS A 41 10.49 -16.20 -6.78
CA LYS A 41 11.67 -15.61 -6.13
C LYS A 41 11.34 -14.34 -5.36
N ALA A 42 10.27 -13.63 -5.74
CA ALA A 42 9.78 -12.45 -5.03
C ALA A 42 9.41 -12.75 -3.57
N VAL A 43 9.01 -13.97 -3.22
CA VAL A 43 8.71 -14.35 -1.82
C VAL A 43 9.96 -14.20 -0.95
N VAL A 44 11.08 -14.76 -1.40
CA VAL A 44 12.36 -14.65 -0.67
C VAL A 44 12.88 -13.22 -0.72
N SER A 45 12.71 -12.53 -1.85
CA SER A 45 13.06 -11.11 -1.97
C SER A 45 12.30 -10.23 -0.98
N TRP A 46 11.02 -10.49 -0.75
CA TRP A 46 10.24 -9.81 0.30
C TRP A 46 10.80 -10.07 1.69
N ILE A 47 11.14 -11.33 2.02
CA ILE A 47 11.70 -11.68 3.33
C ILE A 47 13.03 -10.95 3.55
N ILE A 48 13.93 -10.96 2.57
CA ILE A 48 15.22 -10.26 2.64
C ILE A 48 15.00 -8.77 2.85
N MET A 49 14.17 -8.15 2.01
CA MET A 49 13.91 -6.73 2.05
C MET A 49 13.23 -6.31 3.37
N PHE A 50 12.28 -7.10 3.88
CA PHE A 50 11.65 -6.82 5.16
C PHE A 50 12.64 -6.89 6.32
N THR A 51 13.50 -7.88 6.33
CA THR A 51 14.48 -8.07 7.40
C THR A 51 15.55 -6.97 7.41
N ILE A 52 16.07 -6.62 6.23
CA ILE A 52 17.19 -5.67 6.12
C ILE A 52 16.72 -4.21 6.15
N TYR A 53 15.57 -3.91 5.56
CA TYR A 53 15.13 -2.54 5.35
C TYR A 53 13.83 -2.21 6.08
N PHE A 54 12.72 -2.88 5.77
CA PHE A 54 11.39 -2.41 6.15
C PHE A 54 11.13 -2.47 7.66
N ILE A 55 11.48 -3.57 8.32
CA ILE A 55 11.31 -3.72 9.78
C ILE A 55 12.17 -2.69 10.53
N PRO A 56 13.49 -2.57 10.29
CA PRO A 56 14.29 -1.54 10.93
C PRO A 56 13.77 -0.12 10.67
N TYR A 57 13.38 0.16 9.44
CA TYR A 57 12.83 1.46 9.05
C TYR A 57 11.54 1.80 9.80
N THR A 58 10.59 0.88 9.89
CA THR A 58 9.32 1.13 10.59
C THR A 58 9.48 1.26 12.10
N LEU A 59 10.41 0.53 12.69
CA LEU A 59 10.77 0.66 14.11
C LEU A 59 11.40 2.03 14.38
N MET A 60 12.33 2.46 13.54
CA MET A 60 12.93 3.80 13.60
C MET A 60 11.85 4.90 13.50
N VAL A 61 10.94 4.80 12.53
CA VAL A 61 9.83 5.75 12.40
C VAL A 61 8.95 5.74 13.64
N GLY A 62 8.67 4.56 14.20
CA GLY A 62 7.90 4.42 15.45
C GLY A 62 8.57 5.13 16.63
N GLU A 63 9.88 4.98 16.78
CA GLU A 63 10.67 5.63 17.81
C GLU A 63 10.73 7.15 17.62
N MET A 64 11.05 7.61 16.41
CA MET A 64 11.11 9.03 16.09
C MET A 64 9.77 9.73 16.34
N GLY A 65 8.66 9.13 15.91
CA GLY A 65 7.33 9.71 16.14
C GLY A 65 6.91 9.74 17.60
N SER A 66 7.33 8.75 18.41
CA SER A 66 7.07 8.74 19.86
C SER A 66 7.93 9.75 20.61
N THR A 67 9.19 9.94 20.19
CA THR A 67 10.13 10.87 20.79
C THR A 67 9.75 12.32 20.51
N PHE A 68 9.42 12.63 19.25
CA PHE A 68 9.04 13.98 18.81
C PHE A 68 7.53 14.19 18.75
N LYS A 69 6.79 13.57 19.67
CA LYS A 69 5.33 13.57 19.72
C LYS A 69 4.67 14.96 19.78
N ASP A 70 5.37 15.95 20.29
CA ASP A 70 4.85 17.32 20.45
C ASP A 70 5.01 18.16 19.17
N SER A 71 5.73 17.62 18.16
CA SER A 71 5.94 18.27 16.88
C SER A 71 4.90 17.83 15.84
N GLN A 72 4.36 18.79 15.08
CA GLN A 72 3.34 18.51 14.05
C GLN A 72 3.92 18.45 12.62
N GLY A 73 5.20 18.70 12.46
CA GLY A 73 5.85 18.80 11.14
C GLY A 73 6.33 17.46 10.57
N GLY A 74 6.10 16.34 11.25
CA GLY A 74 6.57 15.02 10.80
C GLY A 74 8.07 14.98 10.61
N VAL A 75 8.53 14.38 9.50
CA VAL A 75 9.96 14.20 9.18
C VAL A 75 10.75 15.51 9.22
N SER A 76 10.17 16.61 8.72
CA SER A 76 10.83 17.93 8.76
C SER A 76 11.11 18.40 10.18
N SER A 77 10.19 18.16 11.11
CA SER A 77 10.39 18.48 12.53
C SER A 77 11.47 17.61 13.17
N TRP A 78 11.54 16.33 12.83
CA TRP A 78 12.59 15.43 13.31
C TRP A 78 13.98 15.92 12.88
N ILE A 79 14.13 16.25 11.59
CA ILE A 79 15.40 16.79 11.05
C ILE A 79 15.75 18.13 11.68
N ARG A 80 14.75 19.00 11.92
CA ARG A 80 14.98 20.29 12.60
C ARG A 80 15.52 20.10 14.01
N SER A 81 15.01 19.14 14.74
CA SER A 81 15.40 18.87 16.13
C SER A 81 16.75 18.18 16.26
N THR A 82 17.14 17.40 15.24
CA THR A 82 18.38 16.59 15.25
C THR A 82 19.54 17.22 14.49
N SER A 83 19.26 18.15 13.57
CA SER A 83 20.28 18.74 12.67
C SER A 83 20.15 20.24 12.56
N SER A 84 19.46 20.74 11.52
CA SER A 84 19.35 22.19 11.28
C SER A 84 18.03 22.56 10.61
N ALA A 85 17.64 23.84 10.77
CA ALA A 85 16.46 24.38 10.13
C ALA A 85 16.57 24.39 8.60
N LYS A 86 17.76 24.59 8.04
CA LYS A 86 18.00 24.57 6.58
C LYS A 86 17.77 23.17 5.99
N LEU A 87 18.32 22.15 6.62
CA LEU A 87 18.11 20.75 6.21
C LEU A 87 16.65 20.33 6.36
N ALA A 88 15.98 20.74 7.43
CA ALA A 88 14.56 20.49 7.64
C ALA A 88 13.67 21.10 6.53
N TYR A 89 13.97 22.34 6.14
CA TYR A 89 13.28 22.99 5.03
C TYR A 89 13.51 22.27 3.71
N PHE A 90 14.76 21.94 3.40
CA PHE A 90 15.11 21.22 2.18
C PHE A 90 14.47 19.81 2.13
N ALA A 91 14.49 19.08 3.24
CA ALA A 91 13.83 17.77 3.34
C ALA A 91 12.32 17.88 3.15
N GLY A 92 11.65 18.85 3.77
CA GLY A 92 10.22 19.09 3.58
C GLY A 92 9.86 19.45 2.14
N TRP A 93 10.67 20.28 1.50
CA TRP A 93 10.49 20.66 0.11
C TRP A 93 10.66 19.49 -0.85
N THR A 94 11.75 18.71 -0.72
CA THR A 94 12.01 17.52 -1.54
C THR A 94 10.91 16.46 -1.33
N TYR A 95 10.50 16.25 -0.10
CA TYR A 95 9.44 15.32 0.23
C TYR A 95 8.12 15.70 -0.46
N TRP A 96 7.77 16.99 -0.44
CA TRP A 96 6.57 17.50 -1.11
C TRP A 96 6.66 17.35 -2.64
N ILE A 97 7.76 17.76 -3.26
CA ILE A 97 7.94 17.66 -4.72
C ILE A 97 7.87 16.19 -5.21
N CYS A 98 8.53 15.25 -4.51
CA CYS A 98 8.53 13.85 -4.88
C CYS A 98 7.13 13.22 -4.83
N HIS A 99 6.22 13.76 -4.02
CA HIS A 99 4.85 13.26 -3.92
C HIS A 99 3.89 13.83 -4.95
N MET A 100 4.23 14.91 -5.65
CA MET A 100 3.36 15.53 -6.65
C MET A 100 2.97 14.59 -7.80
N PRO A 101 3.92 13.89 -8.48
CA PRO A 101 3.57 12.95 -9.54
C PRO A 101 2.71 11.79 -9.03
N TYR A 102 3.00 11.30 -7.82
CA TYR A 102 2.21 10.24 -7.19
C TYR A 102 0.77 10.66 -6.93
N LEU A 103 0.54 11.87 -6.42
CA LEU A 103 -0.81 12.40 -6.19
C LEU A 103 -1.57 12.62 -7.50
N ALA A 104 -0.90 13.07 -8.56
CA ALA A 104 -1.51 13.29 -9.86
C ALA A 104 -2.05 12.00 -10.50
N GLN A 105 -1.45 10.84 -10.23
CA GLN A 105 -1.89 9.54 -10.74
C GLN A 105 -3.13 8.99 -10.01
N LYS A 106 -3.39 9.38 -8.76
CA LYS A 106 -4.44 8.76 -7.93
C LYS A 106 -5.85 8.92 -8.47
N PRO A 107 -6.29 10.07 -8.98
CA PRO A 107 -7.62 10.20 -9.57
C PRO A 107 -7.82 9.31 -10.79
N GLN A 108 -6.79 9.15 -11.64
CA GLN A 108 -6.85 8.25 -12.80
C GLN A 108 -6.99 6.80 -12.36
N SER A 109 -6.17 6.34 -11.42
CA SER A 109 -6.28 4.99 -10.85
C SER A 109 -7.66 4.72 -10.27
N MET A 110 -8.28 5.72 -9.65
CA MET A 110 -9.64 5.63 -9.12
C MET A 110 -10.69 5.48 -10.24
N LEU A 111 -10.55 6.21 -11.34
CA LEU A 111 -11.45 6.09 -12.50
C LEU A 111 -11.35 4.72 -13.16
N VAL A 112 -10.12 4.19 -13.28
CA VAL A 112 -9.90 2.83 -13.79
C VAL A 112 -10.59 1.81 -12.88
N ALA A 113 -10.41 1.92 -11.57
CA ALA A 113 -11.06 1.03 -10.60
C ALA A 113 -12.60 1.11 -10.65
N LEU A 114 -13.17 2.32 -10.80
CA LEU A 114 -14.61 2.52 -10.99
C LEU A 114 -15.09 1.90 -12.31
N GLY A 115 -14.31 2.03 -13.39
CA GLY A 115 -14.60 1.40 -14.67
C GLY A 115 -14.73 -0.13 -14.55
N TRP A 116 -13.80 -0.77 -13.85
CA TRP A 116 -13.87 -2.19 -13.59
C TRP A 116 -15.04 -2.59 -12.69
N ALA A 117 -15.34 -1.80 -11.66
CA ALA A 117 -16.45 -2.06 -10.76
C ALA A 117 -17.82 -2.00 -11.47
N ILE A 118 -18.00 -1.04 -12.38
CA ILE A 118 -19.28 -0.78 -13.07
C ILE A 118 -19.40 -1.62 -14.35
N PHE A 119 -18.38 -1.57 -15.21
CA PHE A 119 -18.43 -2.16 -16.56
C PHE A 119 -17.75 -3.52 -16.64
N ARG A 120 -17.09 -3.99 -15.58
CA ARG A 120 -16.32 -5.24 -15.52
C ARG A 120 -15.23 -5.36 -16.59
N ASN A 121 -14.75 -4.23 -17.07
CA ASN A 121 -13.64 -4.13 -18.02
C ASN A 121 -12.86 -2.83 -17.81
N GLY A 122 -11.59 -2.79 -18.23
CA GLY A 122 -10.72 -1.60 -18.17
C GLY A 122 -10.91 -0.63 -19.34
N SER A 123 -11.98 -0.78 -20.14
CA SER A 123 -12.15 0.02 -21.37
C SER A 123 -12.67 1.45 -21.14
N LEU A 124 -13.06 1.80 -19.90
CA LEU A 124 -13.57 3.15 -19.60
C LEU A 124 -12.62 4.24 -20.10
N THR A 125 -11.32 4.06 -19.87
CA THR A 125 -10.29 5.00 -20.31
C THR A 125 -10.12 5.07 -21.83
N LYS A 126 -10.52 4.02 -22.55
CA LYS A 126 -10.49 3.97 -24.02
C LYS A 126 -11.79 4.48 -24.66
N MET A 127 -12.89 4.43 -23.92
CA MET A 127 -14.21 4.87 -24.40
C MET A 127 -14.43 6.37 -24.26
N MET A 128 -13.71 7.02 -23.35
CA MET A 128 -13.85 8.46 -23.08
C MET A 128 -12.71 9.24 -23.75
N SER A 129 -13.02 10.47 -24.20
CA SER A 129 -11.94 11.35 -24.67
C SER A 129 -11.00 11.70 -23.52
N PRO A 130 -9.69 11.88 -23.78
CA PRO A 130 -8.71 12.22 -22.74
C PRO A 130 -9.10 13.46 -21.92
N LEU A 131 -9.72 14.44 -22.56
CA LEU A 131 -10.16 15.66 -21.91
C LEU A 131 -11.28 15.41 -20.89
N VAL A 132 -12.28 14.61 -21.24
CA VAL A 132 -13.37 14.25 -20.32
C VAL A 132 -12.84 13.43 -19.14
N LEU A 133 -11.98 12.45 -19.41
CA LEU A 133 -11.36 11.63 -18.38
C LEU A 133 -10.59 12.50 -17.38
N GLN A 134 -9.77 13.43 -17.88
CA GLN A 134 -8.97 14.33 -17.08
C GLN A 134 -9.84 15.30 -16.25
N SER A 135 -10.92 15.80 -16.83
CA SER A 135 -11.88 16.67 -16.12
C SER A 135 -12.55 15.95 -14.96
N ILE A 136 -13.00 14.71 -15.15
CA ILE A 136 -13.59 13.90 -14.08
C ILE A 136 -12.54 13.59 -13.00
N ALA A 137 -11.32 13.24 -13.40
CA ALA A 137 -10.22 13.02 -12.47
C ALA A 137 -9.96 14.25 -11.60
N LEU A 138 -9.99 15.43 -12.18
CA LEU A 138 -9.75 16.70 -11.51
C LEU A 138 -10.88 17.05 -10.53
N ILE A 139 -12.14 16.81 -10.92
CA ILE A 139 -13.30 16.98 -10.03
C ILE A 139 -13.19 16.05 -8.82
N LEU A 140 -12.86 14.78 -9.04
CA LEU A 140 -12.65 13.81 -7.95
C LEU A 140 -11.50 14.22 -7.02
N PHE A 141 -10.40 14.72 -7.60
CA PHE A 141 -9.25 15.19 -6.82
C PHE A 141 -9.65 16.36 -5.90
N PHE A 142 -10.34 17.37 -6.43
CA PHE A 142 -10.81 18.50 -5.64
C PHE A 142 -11.85 18.10 -4.59
N PHE A 143 -12.74 17.16 -4.91
CA PHE A 143 -13.71 16.63 -3.94
C PHE A 143 -13.00 15.99 -2.74
N PHE A 144 -12.01 15.11 -2.99
CA PHE A 144 -11.26 14.48 -1.91
C PHE A 144 -10.37 15.46 -1.16
N LEU A 145 -9.80 16.46 -1.83
CA LEU A 145 -9.04 17.51 -1.20
C LEU A 145 -9.91 18.34 -0.25
N TRP A 146 -11.10 18.74 -0.72
CA TRP A 146 -12.10 19.43 0.11
C TRP A 146 -12.54 18.58 1.29
N TYR A 147 -12.80 17.30 1.09
CA TYR A 147 -13.17 16.40 2.18
C TYR A 147 -12.02 16.22 3.19
N ALA A 148 -10.80 16.09 2.73
CA ALA A 148 -9.61 15.98 3.58
C ALA A 148 -9.36 17.26 4.40
N SER A 149 -9.65 18.44 3.84
CA SER A 149 -9.52 19.72 4.53
C SER A 149 -10.44 19.89 5.74
N ARG A 150 -11.47 19.05 5.89
CA ARG A 150 -12.36 19.01 7.05
C ARG A 150 -11.70 18.48 8.33
N GLY A 151 -10.46 18.02 8.23
CA GLY A 151 -9.63 17.69 9.37
C GLY A 151 -9.48 16.20 9.67
N ILE A 152 -8.84 15.90 10.80
CA ILE A 152 -8.41 14.54 11.17
C ILE A 152 -9.55 13.53 11.30
N ARG A 153 -10.75 13.96 11.66
CA ARG A 153 -11.91 13.08 11.77
C ARG A 153 -12.31 12.50 10.41
N SER A 154 -12.33 13.35 9.37
CA SER A 154 -12.62 12.93 7.99
C SER A 154 -11.52 12.01 7.45
N LEU A 155 -10.26 12.37 7.68
CA LEU A 155 -9.11 11.54 7.28
C LEU A 155 -9.11 10.18 7.98
N LYS A 156 -9.46 10.12 9.27
CA LYS A 156 -9.60 8.86 10.01
C LYS A 156 -10.65 7.95 9.37
N HIS A 157 -11.84 8.48 9.04
CA HIS A 157 -12.90 7.66 8.46
C HIS A 157 -12.50 7.09 7.11
N ILE A 158 -12.03 7.93 6.17
CA ILE A 158 -11.58 7.44 4.85
C ILE A 158 -10.38 6.51 4.99
N GLY A 159 -9.37 6.89 5.75
CA GLY A 159 -8.13 6.12 5.85
C GLY A 159 -8.33 4.78 6.55
N ALA A 160 -9.12 4.73 7.62
CA ALA A 160 -9.45 3.48 8.29
C ALA A 160 -10.34 2.58 7.42
N LEU A 161 -11.34 3.15 6.73
CA LEU A 161 -12.18 2.41 5.80
C LEU A 161 -11.33 1.83 4.64
N ALA A 162 -10.49 2.64 4.02
CA ALA A 162 -9.60 2.21 2.95
C ALA A 162 -8.63 1.12 3.43
N GLY A 163 -8.05 1.27 4.63
CA GLY A 163 -7.19 0.26 5.23
C GLY A 163 -7.91 -1.04 5.50
N SER A 164 -9.09 -0.99 6.14
CA SER A 164 -9.89 -2.18 6.43
C SER A 164 -10.31 -2.91 5.15
N THR A 165 -10.77 -2.16 4.14
CA THR A 165 -11.15 -2.73 2.84
C THR A 165 -9.96 -3.44 2.18
N LYS A 166 -8.78 -2.81 2.14
CA LYS A 166 -7.56 -3.43 1.59
C LYS A 166 -7.18 -4.72 2.32
N VAL A 167 -7.29 -4.73 3.64
CA VAL A 167 -7.04 -5.93 4.45
C VAL A 167 -8.01 -7.05 4.09
N ILE A 168 -9.31 -6.75 4.12
CA ILE A 168 -10.36 -7.73 3.79
C ILE A 168 -10.14 -8.29 2.38
N MET A 169 -9.86 -7.42 1.41
CA MET A 169 -9.61 -7.80 0.04
C MET A 169 -8.35 -8.66 -0.10
N SER A 170 -7.28 -8.35 0.62
CA SER A 170 -6.05 -9.16 0.61
C SER A 170 -6.28 -10.55 1.19
N PHE A 171 -7.00 -10.65 2.31
CA PHE A 171 -7.36 -11.95 2.89
C PHE A 171 -8.28 -12.74 1.98
N LEU A 172 -9.30 -12.11 1.42
CA LEU A 172 -10.21 -12.76 0.47
C LEU A 172 -9.47 -13.31 -0.74
N TYR A 173 -8.53 -12.53 -1.28
CA TYR A 173 -7.68 -12.97 -2.38
C TYR A 173 -6.84 -14.19 -2.01
N ILE A 174 -6.18 -14.19 -0.85
CA ILE A 174 -5.36 -15.30 -0.37
C ILE A 174 -6.24 -16.56 -0.20
N LEU A 175 -7.41 -16.42 0.42
CA LEU A 175 -8.35 -17.52 0.61
C LEU A 175 -8.84 -18.10 -0.74
N LEU A 176 -9.20 -17.24 -1.69
CA LEU A 176 -9.63 -17.66 -3.02
C LEU A 176 -8.50 -18.37 -3.79
N ALA A 177 -7.27 -17.88 -3.67
CA ALA A 177 -6.12 -18.51 -4.31
C ALA A 177 -5.80 -19.89 -3.71
N LEU A 178 -5.92 -20.04 -2.38
CA LEU A 178 -5.75 -21.32 -1.71
C LEU A 178 -6.89 -22.31 -2.02
N ALA A 179 -8.11 -21.80 -2.23
CA ALA A 179 -9.26 -22.63 -2.60
C ALA A 179 -9.27 -23.00 -4.10
N ALA A 180 -8.58 -22.24 -4.95
CA ALA A 180 -8.59 -22.45 -6.40
C ALA A 180 -8.23 -23.88 -6.83
N PRO A 181 -7.24 -24.58 -6.26
CA PRO A 181 -6.92 -25.96 -6.59
C PRO A 181 -8.07 -26.94 -6.37
N TYR A 182 -8.87 -26.70 -5.35
CA TYR A 182 -9.99 -27.57 -4.96
C TYR A 182 -11.27 -27.29 -5.75
N ILE A 183 -11.39 -26.08 -6.29
CA ILE A 183 -12.59 -25.62 -6.98
C ILE A 183 -12.45 -25.75 -8.50
N THR A 184 -11.23 -25.67 -9.01
CA THR A 184 -10.95 -25.68 -10.46
C THR A 184 -9.96 -26.78 -10.79
N GLU A 185 -10.12 -27.42 -11.95
CA GLU A 185 -9.11 -28.34 -12.52
C GLU A 185 -7.85 -27.59 -13.03
N ALA A 186 -7.69 -26.32 -12.66
CA ALA A 186 -6.51 -25.56 -13.00
C ALA A 186 -5.28 -26.27 -12.42
N LYS A 187 -4.33 -26.57 -13.30
CA LYS A 187 -3.03 -27.07 -12.87
C LYS A 187 -2.43 -26.08 -11.88
N THR A 188 -2.46 -26.43 -10.62
CA THR A 188 -1.80 -25.71 -9.56
C THR A 188 -0.32 -25.86 -9.73
N PHE A 189 0.41 -24.76 -9.64
CA PHE A 189 1.83 -24.68 -9.84
C PHE A 189 2.30 -25.23 -11.22
N THR A 190 2.49 -24.35 -12.15
CA THR A 190 3.26 -24.61 -13.36
C THR A 190 4.72 -24.86 -13.03
N TYR A 191 5.15 -24.47 -11.82
CA TYR A 191 6.51 -24.64 -11.31
C TYR A 191 6.55 -25.60 -10.13
N ARG A 192 7.57 -26.46 -10.09
CA ARG A 192 7.93 -27.19 -8.88
C ARG A 192 8.36 -26.17 -7.82
N LEU A 193 7.92 -26.36 -6.57
CA LEU A 193 8.38 -25.60 -5.41
C LEU A 193 9.76 -26.12 -4.99
N ASP A 194 10.76 -25.92 -5.83
CA ASP A 194 12.14 -26.30 -5.55
C ASP A 194 12.90 -25.07 -5.06
N MET A 195 13.98 -25.29 -4.32
CA MET A 195 14.86 -24.23 -3.84
C MET A 195 15.36 -23.34 -4.98
N GLU A 196 15.57 -23.89 -6.16
CA GLU A 196 15.99 -23.18 -7.37
C GLU A 196 14.94 -22.15 -7.84
N THR A 197 13.65 -22.45 -7.70
CA THR A 197 12.56 -21.54 -8.08
C THR A 197 12.30 -20.45 -7.06
N LEU A 198 12.69 -20.66 -5.81
CA LEU A 198 12.50 -19.71 -4.71
C LEU A 198 13.71 -18.81 -4.47
N MET A 199 14.94 -19.36 -4.68
CA MET A 199 16.17 -18.60 -4.40
C MET A 199 16.48 -17.63 -5.55
N PRO A 200 16.65 -16.34 -5.25
CA PRO A 200 17.08 -15.36 -6.24
C PRO A 200 18.56 -15.58 -6.64
N THR A 201 18.87 -15.28 -7.89
CA THR A 201 20.25 -15.09 -8.35
C THR A 201 20.66 -13.67 -8.03
N PHE A 202 21.73 -13.48 -7.25
CA PHE A 202 22.21 -12.15 -6.83
C PHE A 202 23.02 -11.48 -7.96
N ASP A 203 22.38 -11.25 -9.09
CA ASP A 203 22.93 -10.50 -10.22
C ASP A 203 22.46 -9.03 -10.21
N PHE A 204 22.94 -8.25 -11.17
CA PHE A 204 22.61 -6.83 -11.27
C PHE A 204 21.10 -6.60 -11.55
N ASP A 205 20.50 -7.44 -12.37
CA ASP A 205 19.06 -7.36 -12.70
C ASP A 205 18.20 -7.63 -11.47
N TYR A 206 18.61 -8.60 -10.64
CA TYR A 206 17.95 -8.84 -9.36
C TYR A 206 18.03 -7.64 -8.42
N MET A 207 19.20 -6.99 -8.31
CA MET A 207 19.38 -5.80 -7.48
C MET A 207 18.49 -4.63 -7.93
N THR A 208 18.32 -4.44 -9.23
CA THR A 208 17.43 -3.40 -9.77
C THR A 208 15.95 -3.69 -9.44
N THR A 209 15.54 -4.96 -9.56
CA THR A 209 14.17 -5.36 -9.18
C THR A 209 13.95 -5.31 -7.68
N LEU A 210 14.95 -5.59 -6.85
CA LEU A 210 14.90 -5.44 -5.40
C LEU A 210 14.65 -3.97 -5.00
N ALA A 211 15.26 -3.02 -5.70
CA ALA A 211 15.04 -1.60 -5.47
C ALA A 211 13.57 -1.18 -5.66
N ILE A 212 12.84 -1.81 -6.59
CA ILE A 212 11.40 -1.60 -6.78
C ILE A 212 10.62 -2.04 -5.54
N LEU A 213 11.00 -3.15 -4.91
CA LEU A 213 10.36 -3.65 -3.69
C LEU A 213 10.62 -2.71 -2.50
N VAL A 214 11.82 -2.13 -2.39
CA VAL A 214 12.12 -1.11 -1.37
C VAL A 214 11.21 0.10 -1.54
N PHE A 215 11.05 0.60 -2.78
CA PHE A 215 10.14 1.71 -3.06
C PHE A 215 8.68 1.39 -2.72
N ALA A 216 8.26 0.14 -2.92
CA ALA A 216 6.89 -0.32 -2.71
C ALA A 216 6.40 -0.20 -1.25
N VAL A 217 7.31 -0.19 -0.27
CA VAL A 217 6.99 -0.16 1.17
C VAL A 217 7.40 1.13 1.87
N GLY A 218 7.89 2.13 1.13
CA GLY A 218 8.20 3.45 1.67
C GLY A 218 6.95 4.24 2.05
N GLY A 219 7.09 5.20 2.99
CA GLY A 219 6.06 6.18 3.29
C GLY A 219 5.26 5.95 4.58
N CYS A 220 5.69 5.08 5.49
CA CYS A 220 5.05 4.90 6.80
C CYS A 220 5.13 6.17 7.67
N GLU A 221 6.12 7.03 7.44
CA GLU A 221 6.31 8.32 8.10
C GLU A 221 5.28 9.38 7.71
N ARG A 222 4.53 9.19 6.64
CA ARG A 222 3.53 10.16 6.12
C ARG A 222 2.48 10.54 7.13
N LEU A 223 2.16 9.64 8.06
CA LEU A 223 1.17 9.88 9.10
C LEU A 223 1.76 10.40 10.41
N SER A 224 3.07 10.61 10.48
CA SER A 224 3.73 11.18 11.66
C SER A 224 3.20 12.56 12.11
N PRO A 225 2.69 13.46 11.25
CA PRO A 225 2.07 14.70 11.70
C PRO A 225 0.83 14.50 12.58
N TYR A 226 0.21 13.32 12.53
CA TYR A 226 -1.02 13.01 13.27
C TYR A 226 -0.78 12.32 14.62
N VAL A 227 0.48 12.12 15.01
CA VAL A 227 0.86 11.45 16.28
C VAL A 227 0.18 12.11 17.48
N ASN A 228 0.07 13.43 17.51
CA ASN A 228 -0.56 14.18 18.60
C ASN A 228 -2.06 13.92 18.80
N ASN A 229 -2.71 13.26 17.85
CA ASN A 229 -4.13 12.91 17.95
C ASN A 229 -4.38 11.56 18.64
N LEU A 230 -3.31 10.83 19.00
CA LEU A 230 -3.38 9.60 19.79
C LEU A 230 -3.56 9.93 21.29
N LYS A 231 -4.13 8.99 22.05
CA LYS A 231 -4.30 9.15 23.50
C LYS A 231 -2.96 9.14 24.24
N ASP A 232 -2.14 8.14 23.95
CA ASP A 232 -0.78 8.01 24.44
C ASP A 232 0.19 7.84 23.24
N PRO A 233 0.64 8.97 22.65
CA PRO A 233 1.51 8.93 21.48
C PRO A 233 2.76 8.09 21.65
N SER A 234 3.35 8.09 22.86
CA SER A 234 4.61 7.39 23.15
C SER A 234 4.47 5.87 23.03
N ARG A 235 3.30 5.32 23.34
CA ARG A 235 3.02 3.89 23.28
C ARG A 235 2.22 3.47 22.06
N GLU A 236 1.26 4.30 21.70
CA GLU A 236 0.30 3.96 20.64
C GLU A 236 0.89 4.11 19.25
N TYR A 237 1.82 5.06 19.04
CA TYR A 237 2.42 5.24 17.71
C TYR A 237 3.34 4.07 17.32
N PRO A 238 4.31 3.62 18.14
CA PRO A 238 5.08 2.42 17.83
C PRO A 238 4.21 1.17 17.63
N ARG A 239 3.17 0.99 18.44
CA ARG A 239 2.21 -0.12 18.26
C ARG A 239 1.51 -0.08 16.91
N SER A 240 1.12 1.11 16.44
CA SER A 240 0.51 1.27 15.13
C SER A 240 1.47 0.94 13.99
N MET A 241 2.76 1.27 14.13
CA MET A 241 3.81 0.94 13.17
C MET A 241 4.05 -0.57 13.12
N ILE A 242 4.18 -1.24 14.26
CA ILE A 242 4.34 -2.70 14.35
C ILE A 242 3.14 -3.41 13.73
N PHE A 243 1.92 -2.99 14.07
CA PHE A 243 0.69 -3.55 13.51
C PHE A 243 0.65 -3.44 11.98
N MET A 244 0.93 -2.25 11.45
CA MET A 244 1.02 -2.02 10.01
C MET A 244 2.10 -2.89 9.36
N THR A 245 3.28 -2.99 9.97
CA THR A 245 4.40 -3.80 9.48
C THR A 245 4.02 -5.26 9.35
N ILE A 246 3.41 -5.85 10.40
CA ILE A 246 2.94 -7.24 10.36
C ILE A 246 1.95 -7.44 9.21
N MET A 247 1.00 -6.51 9.05
CA MET A 247 0.01 -6.60 7.98
C MET A 247 0.63 -6.54 6.59
N VAL A 248 1.62 -5.65 6.37
CA VAL A 248 2.35 -5.56 5.10
C VAL A 248 3.13 -6.84 4.84
N CYS A 249 3.90 -7.35 5.81
CA CYS A 249 4.69 -8.57 5.67
C CYS A 249 3.80 -9.78 5.32
N VAL A 250 2.72 -9.98 6.06
CA VAL A 250 1.79 -11.10 5.84
C VAL A 250 1.14 -11.01 4.45
N THR A 251 0.62 -9.84 4.09
CA THR A 251 -0.07 -9.66 2.81
C THR A 251 0.88 -9.75 1.62
N ALA A 252 2.13 -9.28 1.74
CA ALA A 252 3.13 -9.37 0.68
C ALA A 252 3.55 -10.82 0.42
N ILE A 253 3.96 -11.53 1.47
CA ILE A 253 4.49 -12.90 1.36
C ILE A 253 3.39 -13.84 0.90
N LEU A 254 2.28 -13.89 1.65
CA LEU A 254 1.17 -14.79 1.30
C LEU A 254 0.49 -14.41 0.00
N GLY A 255 0.38 -13.11 -0.28
CA GLY A 255 -0.20 -12.64 -1.55
C GLY A 255 0.66 -13.00 -2.75
N THR A 256 1.98 -12.88 -2.65
CA THR A 256 2.91 -13.28 -3.73
C THR A 256 2.88 -14.81 -3.93
N PHE A 257 2.85 -15.57 -2.85
CA PHE A 257 2.70 -17.02 -2.91
C PHE A 257 1.36 -17.42 -3.57
N ALA A 258 0.28 -16.75 -3.20
CA ALA A 258 -1.04 -16.95 -3.78
C ALA A 258 -1.08 -16.63 -5.29
N MET A 259 -0.29 -15.61 -5.75
CA MET A 259 -0.11 -15.36 -7.19
C MET A 259 0.52 -16.55 -7.89
N GLY A 260 1.54 -17.17 -7.31
CA GLY A 260 2.21 -18.35 -7.86
C GLY A 260 1.28 -19.56 -8.01
N LEU A 261 0.26 -19.68 -7.15
CA LEU A 261 -0.76 -20.72 -7.27
C LEU A 261 -1.68 -20.55 -8.49
N MET A 262 -1.89 -19.31 -8.93
CA MET A 262 -2.91 -18.96 -9.93
C MET A 262 -2.35 -18.62 -11.30
N PHE A 263 -1.11 -18.16 -11.38
CA PHE A 263 -0.53 -17.60 -12.60
C PHE A 263 0.89 -18.09 -12.85
N ASP A 264 1.18 -18.36 -14.13
CA ASP A 264 2.52 -18.52 -14.63
C ASP A 264 3.17 -17.13 -14.80
N PRO A 265 4.39 -16.88 -14.27
CA PRO A 265 5.09 -15.60 -14.44
C PRO A 265 5.28 -15.17 -15.89
N GLN A 266 5.45 -16.13 -16.83
CA GLN A 266 5.63 -15.84 -18.25
C GLN A 266 4.33 -15.39 -18.93
N ASN A 267 3.18 -15.80 -18.39
CA ASN A 267 1.86 -15.51 -18.91
C ASN A 267 1.07 -14.51 -18.05
N VAL A 268 1.77 -13.72 -17.23
CA VAL A 268 1.16 -12.64 -16.48
C VAL A 268 0.62 -11.61 -17.48
N PRO A 269 -0.72 -11.40 -17.59
CA PRO A 269 -1.26 -10.45 -18.54
C PRO A 269 -0.68 -9.05 -18.31
N LYS A 270 -0.20 -8.38 -19.36
CA LYS A 270 0.31 -7.01 -19.28
C LYS A 270 -0.86 -6.03 -19.11
N VAL A 271 -1.41 -5.96 -17.89
CA VAL A 271 -2.50 -5.08 -17.53
C VAL A 271 -1.98 -4.00 -16.57
N PRO A 272 -2.46 -2.76 -16.62
CA PRO A 272 -2.08 -1.74 -15.64
C PRO A 272 -2.24 -2.23 -14.20
N HIS A 273 -1.31 -1.87 -13.33
CA HIS A 273 -1.20 -2.42 -11.96
C HIS A 273 -2.46 -2.29 -11.11
N ASP A 274 -3.28 -1.29 -11.40
CA ASP A 274 -4.51 -1.00 -10.67
C ASP A 274 -5.68 -1.94 -11.04
N GLU A 275 -5.56 -2.63 -12.18
CA GLU A 275 -6.62 -3.47 -12.73
C GLU A 275 -6.53 -4.94 -12.28
N TRP A 276 -5.37 -5.38 -11.79
CA TRP A 276 -5.07 -6.77 -11.50
C TRP A 276 -6.00 -7.43 -10.47
N PHE A 277 -6.30 -6.73 -9.42
CA PHE A 277 -7.15 -7.26 -8.37
C PHE A 277 -8.56 -7.56 -8.89
N LEU A 278 -9.10 -6.64 -9.68
CA LEU A 278 -10.44 -6.77 -10.27
C LEU A 278 -10.47 -7.85 -11.35
N LEU A 279 -9.37 -8.00 -12.10
CA LEU A 279 -9.20 -9.05 -13.09
C LEU A 279 -9.16 -10.43 -12.42
N LEU A 280 -8.49 -10.55 -11.27
CA LEU A 280 -8.46 -11.77 -10.46
C LEU A 280 -9.83 -12.13 -9.94
N LEU A 281 -10.55 -11.18 -9.34
CA LEU A 281 -11.92 -11.40 -8.88
C LEU A 281 -12.85 -11.80 -10.03
N CYS A 282 -12.77 -11.14 -11.18
CA CYS A 282 -13.57 -11.49 -12.35
C CYS A 282 -13.23 -12.88 -12.89
N LYS A 283 -11.96 -13.28 -12.92
CA LYS A 283 -11.53 -14.59 -13.38
C LYS A 283 -12.02 -15.67 -12.44
N THR A 284 -11.85 -15.50 -11.14
CA THR A 284 -12.33 -16.45 -10.11
C THR A 284 -13.86 -16.57 -10.12
N TRP A 285 -14.56 -15.43 -10.22
CA TRP A 285 -16.02 -15.39 -10.34
C TRP A 285 -16.53 -16.08 -11.61
N ARG A 286 -15.88 -15.89 -12.76
CA ARG A 286 -16.23 -16.53 -14.01
C ARG A 286 -16.06 -18.07 -13.94
N ILE A 287 -15.04 -18.53 -13.25
CA ILE A 287 -14.78 -19.96 -13.03
C ILE A 287 -15.86 -20.54 -12.13
N LEU A 288 -16.20 -19.89 -11.02
CA LEU A 288 -17.25 -20.31 -10.09
C LEU A 288 -18.63 -20.39 -10.78
N ARG A 289 -18.96 -19.40 -11.62
CA ARG A 289 -20.25 -19.37 -12.35
C ARG A 289 -20.37 -20.45 -13.42
N ARG A 290 -19.26 -20.91 -14.04
CA ARG A 290 -19.30 -22.01 -15.03
C ARG A 290 -19.58 -23.38 -14.41
N ARG A 291 -19.42 -23.55 -13.09
CA ARG A 291 -19.74 -24.80 -12.38
C ARG A 291 -21.16 -24.83 -11.81
N SER A 292 -21.83 -23.70 -11.72
CA SER A 292 -23.22 -23.64 -11.22
C SER A 292 -24.26 -23.79 -12.33
N ASN A 293 -23.83 -23.88 -13.58
CA ASN A 293 -24.63 -24.26 -14.77
C ASN A 293 -24.11 -25.60 -15.32
#